data_5894521622f12af989e19e8e5e542110
#
_entry.id   5894521622f12af989e19e8e5e542110
#
_cell.length_a   1.000
_cell.length_b   1.000
_cell.length_c   1.000
_cell.angle_alpha   90.00
_cell.angle_beta   90.00
_cell.angle_gamma   90.00
#
_symmetry.space_group_name_H-M   'P 1'
#
loop_
_entity.id
_entity.type
_entity.pdbx_description
1 polymer ?
#
loop_
_entity_poly.entity_id
_entity_poly.type
_entity_poly.pdbx_seq_one_letter_code
_entity_poly.pdbx_strand_id
1 'polypeptide(L)'
;RSTRDLLSFLFARGFTSPVSVVASYRADDLHRRHPLRRALAEWGRMPAVHRMHLSPLDDADVRALVRAVRPGLADQRAVDEIVRRAEGNAFFAEELVVARELGDDDVLPTDLADLLLVRLDRLPDDARTVVRAAACVGRRVSHVMLAEVVQLPGDALDEALRAAVEANILLPVPDAGYAFRHALLGEAVYDDL
;
A
#
# COMPACT_ATOMS: atom_id res chain seq x y z
N ARG A 1 -10.57 -14.65 15.13
CA ARG A 1 -10.34 -16.11 15.36
C ARG A 1 -11.33 -16.94 14.55
N SER A 2 -12.62 -16.66 14.61
CA SER A 2 -13.69 -17.47 14.01
C SER A 2 -13.55 -17.73 12.51
N THR A 3 -13.23 -16.74 11.69
CA THR A 3 -13.08 -16.91 10.22
C THR A 3 -11.96 -17.87 9.86
N ARG A 4 -10.80 -17.75 10.52
CA ARG A 4 -9.66 -18.64 10.29
C ARG A 4 -9.96 -20.08 10.69
N ASP A 5 -10.61 -20.26 11.84
CA ASP A 5 -10.98 -21.59 12.35
C ASP A 5 -12.03 -22.23 11.45
N LEU A 6 -12.97 -21.46 10.93
CA LEU A 6 -13.94 -21.90 9.91
C LEU A 6 -13.24 -22.34 8.63
N LEU A 7 -12.32 -21.54 8.09
CA LEU A 7 -11.57 -21.90 6.89
C LEU A 7 -10.75 -23.18 7.09
N SER A 8 -10.07 -23.31 8.24
CA SER A 8 -9.32 -24.53 8.58
C SER A 8 -10.22 -25.76 8.59
N PHE A 9 -11.41 -25.63 9.19
CA PHE A 9 -12.41 -26.71 9.23
C PHE A 9 -12.90 -27.07 7.81
N LEU A 10 -13.24 -26.09 7.00
CA LEU A 10 -13.72 -26.30 5.63
C LEU A 10 -12.66 -26.96 4.74
N PHE A 11 -11.42 -26.51 4.82
CA PHE A 11 -10.32 -27.08 4.02
C PHE A 11 -9.96 -28.51 4.45
N ALA A 12 -10.05 -28.81 5.75
CA ALA A 12 -9.77 -30.14 6.27
C ALA A 12 -10.88 -31.16 5.90
N ARG A 13 -12.14 -30.71 5.91
CA ARG A 13 -13.28 -31.57 5.63
C ARG A 13 -13.55 -31.75 4.13
N GLY A 14 -13.16 -30.77 3.34
CA GLY A 14 -13.52 -30.68 1.93
C GLY A 14 -15.01 -30.37 1.71
N PHE A 15 -15.41 -30.27 0.45
CA PHE A 15 -16.78 -30.02 0.05
C PHE A 15 -17.34 -31.25 -0.68
N THR A 16 -18.57 -31.57 -0.41
CA THR A 16 -19.30 -32.67 -1.12
C THR A 16 -19.82 -32.22 -2.49
N SER A 17 -19.85 -30.92 -2.74
CA SER A 17 -20.25 -30.28 -4.00
C SER A 17 -19.08 -29.47 -4.57
N PRO A 18 -19.07 -29.17 -5.89
CA PRO A 18 -18.02 -28.38 -6.52
C PRO A 18 -18.10 -26.91 -6.03
N VAL A 19 -17.36 -26.60 -4.97
CA VAL A 19 -17.28 -25.27 -4.37
C VAL A 19 -15.83 -24.79 -4.43
N SER A 20 -15.62 -23.57 -4.92
CA SER A 20 -14.34 -22.87 -4.83
C SER A 20 -14.44 -21.78 -3.78
N VAL A 21 -13.45 -21.73 -2.88
CA VAL A 21 -13.33 -20.65 -1.88
C VAL A 21 -12.11 -19.83 -2.23
N VAL A 22 -12.31 -18.53 -2.45
CA VAL A 22 -11.21 -17.57 -2.66
C VAL A 22 -11.09 -16.72 -1.41
N ALA A 23 -9.91 -16.70 -0.82
CA ALA A 23 -9.59 -15.87 0.33
C ALA A 23 -8.35 -15.02 0.01
N SER A 24 -8.43 -13.72 0.22
CA SER A 24 -7.32 -12.79 0.04
C SER A 24 -6.82 -12.25 1.37
N TYR A 25 -5.55 -11.92 1.42
CA TYR A 25 -4.92 -11.25 2.55
C TYR A 25 -3.76 -10.38 2.05
N ARG A 26 -3.42 -9.36 2.82
CA ARG A 26 -2.26 -8.53 2.50
C ARG A 26 -1.00 -9.19 3.06
N ALA A 27 -0.01 -9.44 2.19
CA ALA A 27 1.26 -10.04 2.60
C ALA A 27 2.03 -9.14 3.58
N ASP A 28 1.88 -7.83 3.42
CA ASP A 28 2.53 -6.79 4.23
C ASP A 28 2.06 -6.77 5.68
N ASP A 29 0.79 -7.13 5.93
CA ASP A 29 0.22 -7.19 7.27
C ASP A 29 0.71 -8.44 8.05
N LEU A 30 1.40 -9.36 7.38
CA LEU A 30 1.87 -10.61 7.97
C LEU A 30 3.23 -10.47 8.69
N HIS A 31 3.29 -9.67 9.77
CA HIS A 31 4.49 -9.62 10.60
C HIS A 31 4.84 -11.00 11.23
N ARG A 32 6.07 -11.16 11.76
CA ARG A 32 6.58 -12.49 12.22
C ARG A 32 5.68 -13.22 13.21
N ARG A 33 4.91 -12.51 14.04
CA ARG A 33 4.02 -13.08 15.06
C ARG A 33 2.55 -13.12 14.63
N HIS A 34 2.25 -12.76 13.38
CA HIS A 34 0.86 -12.71 12.92
C HIS A 34 0.22 -14.10 12.92
N PRO A 35 -0.96 -14.29 13.56
CA PRO A 35 -1.58 -15.62 13.73
C PRO A 35 -1.90 -16.34 12.41
N LEU A 36 -2.13 -15.57 11.32
CA LEU A 36 -2.43 -16.13 10.01
C LEU A 36 -1.22 -16.85 9.38
N ARG A 37 0.02 -16.49 9.72
CA ARG A 37 1.21 -17.16 9.17
C ARG A 37 1.23 -18.65 9.43
N ARG A 38 0.85 -19.05 10.65
CA ARG A 38 0.78 -20.47 11.03
C ARG A 38 -0.30 -21.18 10.23
N ALA A 39 -1.50 -20.59 10.14
CA ALA A 39 -2.60 -21.15 9.37
C ALA A 39 -2.25 -21.29 7.88
N LEU A 40 -1.61 -20.28 7.27
CA LEU A 40 -1.16 -20.34 5.87
C LEU A 40 -0.12 -21.45 5.64
N ALA A 41 0.77 -21.70 6.60
CA ALA A 41 1.73 -22.78 6.51
C ALA A 41 1.06 -24.16 6.62
N GLU A 42 0.01 -24.28 7.45
CA GLU A 42 -0.80 -25.50 7.58
C GLU A 42 -1.65 -25.74 6.32
N TRP A 43 -2.35 -24.72 5.83
CA TRP A 43 -3.20 -24.80 4.64
C TRP A 43 -2.39 -25.07 3.36
N GLY A 44 -1.21 -24.50 3.21
CA GLY A 44 -0.34 -24.72 2.05
C GLY A 44 0.17 -26.16 1.90
N ARG A 45 -0.05 -27.02 2.91
CA ARG A 45 0.23 -28.46 2.84
C ARG A 45 -0.97 -29.29 2.37
N MET A 46 -2.14 -28.67 2.26
CA MET A 46 -3.38 -29.34 1.85
C MET A 46 -3.45 -29.37 0.32
N PRO A 47 -3.64 -30.55 -0.31
CA PRO A 47 -3.63 -30.65 -1.78
C PRO A 47 -4.68 -29.81 -2.50
N ALA A 48 -5.79 -29.52 -1.83
CA ALA A 48 -6.89 -28.70 -2.38
C ALA A 48 -6.67 -27.19 -2.22
N VAL A 49 -5.59 -26.76 -1.57
CA VAL A 49 -5.32 -25.34 -1.34
C VAL A 49 -4.19 -24.86 -2.24
N HIS A 50 -4.53 -23.93 -3.11
CA HIS A 50 -3.58 -23.29 -4.01
C HIS A 50 -3.31 -21.86 -3.54
N ARG A 51 -2.04 -21.54 -3.33
CA ARG A 51 -1.61 -20.18 -2.97
C ARG A 51 -1.20 -19.44 -4.22
N MET A 52 -1.82 -18.30 -4.45
CA MET A 52 -1.46 -17.39 -5.52
C MET A 52 -0.80 -16.13 -4.91
N HIS A 53 0.32 -15.71 -5.45
CA HIS A 53 0.96 -14.45 -5.10
C HIS A 53 0.71 -13.46 -6.22
N LEU A 54 0.10 -12.32 -5.87
CA LEU A 54 -0.10 -11.22 -6.82
C LEU A 54 1.04 -10.22 -6.61
N SER A 55 1.88 -10.08 -7.62
CA SER A 55 2.88 -9.02 -7.70
C SER A 55 2.22 -7.74 -8.23
N PRO A 56 2.80 -6.56 -7.97
CA PRO A 56 2.42 -5.36 -8.70
C PRO A 56 2.51 -5.62 -10.21
N LEU A 57 1.64 -4.96 -10.98
CA LEU A 57 1.70 -4.98 -12.43
C LEU A 57 3.02 -4.37 -12.92
N ASP A 58 3.58 -4.89 -13.99
CA ASP A 58 4.71 -4.23 -14.63
C ASP A 58 4.23 -3.00 -15.45
N ASP A 59 5.18 -2.20 -15.90
CA ASP A 59 4.87 -0.98 -16.67
C ASP A 59 4.09 -1.26 -17.95
N ALA A 60 4.31 -2.40 -18.60
CA ALA A 60 3.61 -2.79 -19.81
C ALA A 60 2.15 -3.15 -19.52
N ASP A 61 1.92 -3.87 -18.43
CA ASP A 61 0.59 -4.25 -17.97
C ASP A 61 -0.21 -3.02 -17.49
N VAL A 62 0.44 -2.08 -16.77
CA VAL A 62 -0.22 -0.81 -16.39
C VAL A 62 -0.59 0.00 -17.65
N ARG A 63 0.29 0.08 -18.65
CA ARG A 63 -0.04 0.73 -19.94
C ARG A 63 -1.20 0.04 -20.66
N ALA A 64 -1.24 -1.29 -20.63
CA ALA A 64 -2.34 -2.05 -21.22
C ALA A 64 -3.66 -1.77 -20.47
N LEU A 65 -3.63 -1.73 -19.15
CA LEU A 65 -4.78 -1.37 -18.32
C LEU A 65 -5.28 0.04 -18.63
N VAL A 66 -4.41 1.04 -18.64
CA VAL A 66 -4.76 2.44 -18.97
C VAL A 66 -5.43 2.54 -20.35
N ARG A 67 -4.90 1.84 -21.35
CA ARG A 67 -5.51 1.80 -22.70
C ARG A 67 -6.85 1.07 -22.75
N ALA A 68 -7.02 0.04 -21.93
CA ALA A 68 -8.29 -0.70 -21.82
C ALA A 68 -9.37 0.13 -21.14
N VAL A 69 -9.02 0.86 -20.07
CA VAL A 69 -9.93 1.76 -19.35
C VAL A 69 -10.26 2.98 -20.23
N ARG A 70 -9.27 3.52 -20.93
CA ARG A 70 -9.45 4.69 -21.81
C ARG A 70 -8.76 4.55 -23.17
N PRO A 71 -9.43 3.95 -24.15
CA PRO A 71 -8.86 3.74 -25.49
C PRO A 71 -8.47 5.04 -26.21
N GLY A 72 -9.09 6.18 -25.84
CA GLY A 72 -8.84 7.50 -26.45
C GLY A 72 -7.70 8.31 -25.84
N LEU A 73 -7.02 7.82 -24.81
CA LEU A 73 -5.88 8.52 -24.20
C LEU A 73 -4.64 8.38 -25.10
N ALA A 74 -4.48 9.33 -26.04
CA ALA A 74 -3.41 9.32 -27.02
C ALA A 74 -2.10 9.97 -26.52
N ASP A 75 -2.17 10.77 -25.44
CA ASP A 75 -1.00 11.44 -24.87
C ASP A 75 -0.08 10.44 -24.14
N GLN A 76 1.05 10.12 -24.79
CA GLN A 76 2.02 9.18 -24.25
C GLN A 76 2.63 9.67 -22.93
N ARG A 77 2.82 11.00 -22.76
CA ARG A 77 3.37 11.58 -21.52
C ARG A 77 2.40 11.37 -20.36
N ALA A 78 1.11 11.50 -20.63
CA ALA A 78 0.06 11.23 -19.66
C ALA A 78 0.08 9.76 -19.20
N VAL A 79 0.18 8.84 -20.15
CA VAL A 79 0.26 7.41 -19.87
C VAL A 79 1.51 7.09 -19.04
N ASP A 80 2.67 7.64 -19.40
CA ASP A 80 3.93 7.42 -18.69
C ASP A 80 3.88 7.99 -17.25
N GLU A 81 3.20 9.11 -17.04
CA GLU A 81 2.99 9.70 -15.72
C GLU A 81 2.10 8.81 -14.87
N ILE A 82 0.98 8.30 -15.39
CA ILE A 82 0.10 7.35 -14.68
C ILE A 82 0.89 6.08 -14.30
N VAL A 83 1.66 5.52 -15.24
CA VAL A 83 2.49 4.33 -14.98
C VAL A 83 3.44 4.58 -13.81
N ARG A 84 4.14 5.71 -13.83
CA ARG A 84 5.09 6.10 -12.79
C ARG A 84 4.43 6.26 -11.42
N ARG A 85 3.26 6.92 -11.35
CA ARG A 85 2.53 7.22 -10.10
C ARG A 85 1.80 5.99 -9.55
N ALA A 86 1.25 5.15 -10.41
CA ALA A 86 0.52 3.94 -10.01
C ALA A 86 1.41 2.88 -9.35
N GLU A 87 2.72 2.85 -9.64
CA GLU A 87 3.70 1.90 -9.09
C GLU A 87 3.23 0.44 -9.19
N GLY A 88 2.59 0.07 -10.30
CA GLY A 88 2.05 -1.27 -10.54
C GLY A 88 0.73 -1.58 -9.80
N ASN A 89 0.14 -0.61 -9.12
CA ASN A 89 -1.16 -0.77 -8.49
C ASN A 89 -2.28 -0.47 -9.48
N ALA A 90 -3.04 -1.50 -9.88
CA ALA A 90 -4.13 -1.36 -10.84
C ALA A 90 -5.18 -0.33 -10.41
N PHE A 91 -5.58 -0.35 -9.14
CA PHE A 91 -6.56 0.60 -8.60
C PHE A 91 -6.05 2.04 -8.71
N PHE A 92 -4.79 2.31 -8.36
CA PHE A 92 -4.22 3.65 -8.52
C PHE A 92 -4.17 4.08 -9.99
N ALA A 93 -3.86 3.15 -10.91
CA ALA A 93 -3.86 3.46 -12.33
C ALA A 93 -5.26 3.85 -12.84
N GLU A 94 -6.30 3.13 -12.43
CA GLU A 94 -7.69 3.43 -12.78
C GLU A 94 -8.14 4.79 -12.24
N GLU A 95 -7.88 5.09 -10.96
CA GLU A 95 -8.24 6.38 -10.34
C GLU A 95 -7.51 7.56 -10.98
N LEU A 96 -6.23 7.41 -11.31
CA LEU A 96 -5.48 8.45 -12.01
C LEU A 96 -5.98 8.69 -13.44
N VAL A 97 -6.49 7.67 -14.14
CA VAL A 97 -7.15 7.84 -15.43
C VAL A 97 -8.43 8.66 -15.28
N VAL A 98 -9.26 8.35 -14.27
CA VAL A 98 -10.52 9.07 -14.01
C VAL A 98 -10.25 10.54 -13.64
N ALA A 99 -9.27 10.81 -12.76
CA ALA A 99 -8.92 12.18 -12.37
C ALA A 99 -8.55 13.04 -13.58
N ARG A 100 -7.75 12.47 -14.47
CA ARG A 100 -7.34 13.15 -15.69
C ARG A 100 -8.51 13.50 -16.62
N GLU A 101 -9.58 12.70 -16.62
CA GLU A 101 -10.81 13.02 -17.36
C GLU A 101 -11.53 14.25 -16.83
N LEU A 102 -11.39 14.51 -15.55
CA LEU A 102 -12.01 15.66 -14.88
C LEU A 102 -11.18 16.94 -15.02
N GLY A 103 -9.98 16.85 -15.63
CA GLY A 103 -9.09 17.99 -15.85
C GLY A 103 -8.15 18.29 -14.66
N ASP A 104 -8.07 17.38 -13.71
CA ASP A 104 -7.21 17.47 -12.52
C ASP A 104 -5.89 16.71 -12.74
N ASP A 105 -5.09 17.19 -13.67
CA ASP A 105 -3.85 16.51 -14.09
C ASP A 105 -2.79 16.41 -12.96
N ASP A 106 -2.75 17.36 -12.04
CA ASP A 106 -1.74 17.47 -10.97
C ASP A 106 -2.26 17.10 -9.58
N VAL A 107 -3.59 17.02 -9.37
CA VAL A 107 -4.20 16.75 -8.07
C VAL A 107 -4.59 15.27 -7.96
N LEU A 108 -4.43 14.68 -6.77
CA LEU A 108 -4.95 13.35 -6.50
C LEU A 108 -6.48 13.38 -6.46
N PRO A 109 -7.17 12.37 -7.04
CA PRO A 109 -8.60 12.22 -6.83
C PRO A 109 -8.94 12.24 -5.35
N THR A 110 -9.95 13.02 -4.96
CA THR A 110 -10.36 13.17 -3.55
C THR A 110 -10.60 11.81 -2.90
N ASP A 111 -11.33 10.92 -3.57
CA ASP A 111 -11.62 9.58 -3.06
C ASP A 111 -10.33 8.75 -2.84
N LEU A 112 -9.32 8.91 -3.69
CA LEU A 112 -8.03 8.24 -3.54
C LEU A 112 -7.21 8.86 -2.41
N ALA A 113 -7.17 10.19 -2.32
CA ALA A 113 -6.51 10.91 -1.23
C ALA A 113 -7.11 10.51 0.13
N ASP A 114 -8.44 10.55 0.27
CA ASP A 114 -9.15 10.15 1.49
C ASP A 114 -8.83 8.70 1.90
N LEU A 115 -8.82 7.79 0.93
CA LEU A 115 -8.50 6.38 1.19
C LEU A 115 -7.06 6.19 1.66
N LEU A 116 -6.12 6.97 1.16
CA LEU A 116 -4.73 6.96 1.58
C LEU A 116 -4.57 7.60 2.98
N LEU A 117 -5.26 8.72 3.25
CA LEU A 117 -5.19 9.45 4.51
C LEU A 117 -5.84 8.72 5.69
N VAL A 118 -6.82 7.83 5.48
CA VAL A 118 -7.39 6.98 6.54
C VAL A 118 -6.32 6.24 7.36
N ARG A 119 -5.18 5.91 6.75
CA ARG A 119 -4.06 5.27 7.47
C ARG A 119 -3.29 6.25 8.34
N LEU A 120 -3.15 7.50 7.89
CA LEU A 120 -2.52 8.57 8.65
C LEU A 120 -3.30 8.86 9.93
N ASP A 121 -4.64 8.91 9.85
CA ASP A 121 -5.52 9.20 10.98
C ASP A 121 -5.45 8.17 12.11
N ARG A 122 -5.02 6.95 11.79
CA ARG A 122 -4.85 5.87 12.78
C ARG A 122 -3.52 5.89 13.52
N LEU A 123 -2.61 6.76 13.10
CA LEU A 123 -1.30 6.88 13.75
C LEU A 123 -1.40 7.66 15.06
N PRO A 124 -0.53 7.36 16.04
CA PRO A 124 -0.26 8.26 17.16
C PRO A 124 0.18 9.64 16.67
N ASP A 125 -0.04 10.68 17.46
CA ASP A 125 0.22 12.07 17.08
C ASP A 125 1.67 12.32 16.67
N ASP A 126 2.63 11.77 17.42
CA ASP A 126 4.07 11.91 17.08
C ASP A 126 4.39 11.23 15.74
N ALA A 127 3.82 10.04 15.47
CA ALA A 127 4.03 9.33 14.22
C ALA A 127 3.39 10.08 13.04
N ARG A 128 2.23 10.71 13.24
CA ARG A 128 1.59 11.57 12.25
C ARG A 128 2.45 12.78 11.93
N THR A 129 3.01 13.42 12.95
CA THR A 129 3.93 14.55 12.81
C THR A 129 5.18 14.16 12.01
N VAL A 130 5.77 13.00 12.31
CA VAL A 130 6.93 12.48 11.57
C VAL A 130 6.60 12.21 10.11
N VAL A 131 5.43 11.61 9.82
CA VAL A 131 5.00 11.32 8.44
C VAL A 131 4.74 12.61 7.66
N ARG A 132 4.12 13.62 8.28
CA ARG A 132 3.92 14.94 7.66
C ARG A 132 5.25 15.63 7.37
N ALA A 133 6.19 15.62 8.31
CA ALA A 133 7.52 16.13 8.07
C ALA A 133 8.25 15.40 6.94
N ALA A 134 8.11 14.08 6.87
CA ALA A 134 8.66 13.28 5.78
C ALA A 134 8.08 13.66 4.42
N ALA A 135 6.78 13.97 4.34
CA ALA A 135 6.12 14.41 3.10
C ALA A 135 6.69 15.75 2.60
N CYS A 136 6.97 16.70 3.52
CA CYS A 136 7.59 17.98 3.16
C CYS A 136 9.01 17.81 2.61
N VAL A 137 9.79 16.84 3.13
CA VAL A 137 11.15 16.59 2.67
C VAL A 137 11.16 15.92 1.29
N GLY A 138 10.19 15.04 1.04
CA GLY A 138 10.03 14.38 -0.24
C GLY A 138 10.00 12.84 -0.13
N ARG A 139 10.21 12.17 -1.27
CA ARG A 139 10.02 10.72 -1.41
C ARG A 139 10.93 9.88 -0.49
N ARG A 140 12.11 10.39 -0.14
CA ARG A 140 13.08 9.73 0.75
C ARG A 140 13.60 10.72 1.77
N VAL A 141 13.72 10.30 3.01
CA VAL A 141 14.19 11.14 4.11
C VAL A 141 15.11 10.35 5.02
N SER A 142 16.23 10.94 5.40
CA SER A 142 17.13 10.32 6.36
C SER A 142 16.62 10.47 7.80
N HIS A 143 17.00 9.53 8.66
CA HIS A 143 16.69 9.61 10.09
C HIS A 143 17.20 10.92 10.71
N VAL A 144 18.43 11.32 10.36
CA VAL A 144 19.05 12.54 10.86
C VAL A 144 18.21 13.78 10.50
N MET A 145 17.75 13.86 9.25
CA MET A 145 16.92 14.99 8.80
C MET A 145 15.58 15.04 9.54
N LEU A 146 14.94 13.88 9.76
CA LEU A 146 13.71 13.83 10.56
C LEU A 146 13.94 14.28 12.00
N ALA A 147 15.04 13.85 12.63
CA ALA A 147 15.40 14.27 13.97
C ALA A 147 15.56 15.80 14.09
N GLU A 148 16.20 16.42 13.11
CA GLU A 148 16.38 17.87 13.06
C GLU A 148 15.05 18.64 12.83
N VAL A 149 14.18 18.11 11.95
CA VAL A 149 12.94 18.81 11.59
C VAL A 149 11.86 18.65 12.65
N VAL A 150 11.68 17.43 13.20
CA VAL A 150 10.55 17.15 14.10
C VAL A 150 10.86 17.51 15.55
N GLN A 151 12.14 17.55 15.94
CA GLN A 151 12.63 17.90 17.28
C GLN A 151 12.00 17.05 18.41
N LEU A 152 11.66 15.79 18.12
CA LEU A 152 11.26 14.81 19.13
C LEU A 152 12.48 14.23 19.85
N PRO A 153 12.36 13.84 21.13
CA PRO A 153 13.36 12.99 21.77
C PRO A 153 13.65 11.74 20.94
N GLY A 154 14.91 11.25 20.95
CA GLY A 154 15.33 10.18 20.05
C GLY A 154 14.50 8.89 20.20
N ASP A 155 14.16 8.52 21.44
CA ASP A 155 13.29 7.36 21.74
C ASP A 155 11.85 7.54 21.21
N ALA A 156 11.29 8.76 21.33
CA ALA A 156 9.98 9.09 20.79
C ALA A 156 9.98 9.10 19.25
N LEU A 157 11.04 9.62 18.62
CA LEU A 157 11.21 9.57 17.17
C LEU A 157 11.29 8.12 16.66
N ASP A 158 12.06 7.27 17.35
CA ASP A 158 12.20 5.86 16.98
C ASP A 158 10.87 5.10 17.11
N GLU A 159 10.08 5.39 18.14
CA GLU A 159 8.75 4.81 18.33
C GLU A 159 7.78 5.31 17.24
N ALA A 160 7.77 6.59 16.95
CA ALA A 160 6.96 7.19 15.90
C ALA A 160 7.27 6.61 14.52
N LEU A 161 8.55 6.46 14.18
CA LEU A 161 9.01 5.83 12.93
C LEU A 161 8.60 4.35 12.88
N ARG A 162 8.70 3.63 13.98
CA ARG A 162 8.26 2.23 14.07
C ARG A 162 6.76 2.12 13.81
N ALA A 163 5.95 2.98 14.42
CA ALA A 163 4.51 3.02 14.20
C ALA A 163 4.16 3.31 12.73
N ALA A 164 4.84 4.26 12.09
CA ALA A 164 4.65 4.58 10.67
C ALA A 164 5.02 3.39 9.75
N VAL A 165 6.07 2.64 10.08
CA VAL A 165 6.48 1.43 9.36
C VAL A 165 5.48 0.28 9.57
N GLU A 166 5.04 0.05 10.80
CA GLU A 166 4.02 -0.97 11.12
C GLU A 166 2.67 -0.68 10.44
N ALA A 167 2.32 0.60 10.31
CA ALA A 167 1.13 1.04 9.57
C ALA A 167 1.29 0.95 8.04
N ASN A 168 2.43 0.49 7.54
CA ASN A 168 2.75 0.41 6.11
C ASN A 168 2.67 1.78 5.38
N ILE A 169 3.02 2.85 6.05
CA ILE A 169 3.11 4.21 5.48
C ILE A 169 4.54 4.47 5.02
N LEU A 170 5.51 4.20 5.88
CA LEU A 170 6.93 4.31 5.57
C LEU A 170 7.58 2.94 5.43
N LEU A 171 8.66 2.88 4.65
CA LEU A 171 9.56 1.74 4.50
C LEU A 171 10.97 2.15 4.91
N PRO A 172 11.66 1.35 5.72
CA PRO A 172 13.09 1.57 5.95
C PRO A 172 13.86 1.25 4.66
N VAL A 173 14.74 2.15 4.25
CA VAL A 173 15.61 2.00 3.09
C VAL A 173 17.06 1.91 3.59
N PRO A 174 17.79 0.84 3.30
CA PRO A 174 19.19 0.71 3.70
C PRO A 174 20.00 1.94 3.24
N ASP A 175 20.84 2.45 4.13
CA ASP A 175 21.73 3.60 3.89
C ASP A 175 21.04 4.94 3.50
N ALA A 176 19.71 4.96 3.37
CA ALA A 176 18.96 6.14 2.94
C ALA A 176 17.89 6.62 3.95
N GLY A 177 17.64 5.86 5.04
CA GLY A 177 16.64 6.20 6.05
C GLY A 177 15.26 5.63 5.76
N TYR A 178 14.30 6.45 5.34
CA TYR A 178 12.91 6.05 5.12
C TYR A 178 12.40 6.56 3.77
N ALA A 179 11.45 5.85 3.19
CA ALA A 179 10.71 6.27 2.01
C ALA A 179 9.21 5.99 2.21
N PHE A 180 8.36 6.77 1.55
CA PHE A 180 6.96 6.41 1.46
C PHE A 180 6.79 5.08 0.74
N ARG A 181 5.90 4.23 1.25
CA ARG A 181 5.61 2.94 0.63
C ARG A 181 5.05 3.08 -0.78
N HIS A 182 4.25 4.09 -1.01
CA HIS A 182 3.71 4.51 -2.30
C HIS A 182 3.92 6.00 -2.46
N ALA A 183 4.35 6.43 -3.64
CA ALA A 183 4.57 7.85 -3.93
C ALA A 183 3.29 8.66 -3.70
N LEU A 184 2.14 8.14 -4.15
CA LEU A 184 0.84 8.77 -3.99
C LEU A 184 0.45 9.02 -2.53
N LEU A 185 0.90 8.18 -1.59
CA LEU A 185 0.65 8.41 -0.17
C LEU A 185 1.44 9.63 0.34
N GLY A 186 2.67 9.80 -0.12
CA GLY A 186 3.47 10.99 0.19
C GLY A 186 2.85 12.26 -0.39
N GLU A 187 2.33 12.18 -1.62
CA GLU A 187 1.60 13.28 -2.28
C GLU A 187 0.33 13.64 -1.49
N ALA A 188 -0.52 12.65 -1.17
CA ALA A 188 -1.74 12.86 -0.38
C ALA A 188 -1.47 13.52 0.99
N VAL A 189 -0.42 13.07 1.69
CA VAL A 189 -0.04 13.64 2.99
C VAL A 189 0.49 15.07 2.84
N TYR A 190 1.20 15.37 1.76
CA TYR A 190 1.71 16.71 1.48
C TYR A 190 0.56 17.69 1.16
N ASP A 191 -0.41 17.24 0.37
CA ASP A 191 -1.57 18.05 -0.04
C ASP A 191 -2.55 18.31 1.12
N ASP A 192 -2.53 17.45 2.18
CA ASP A 192 -3.33 17.59 3.41
C ASP A 192 -2.71 18.54 4.45
N LEU A 193 -1.52 19.10 4.20
CA LEU A 193 -0.86 20.01 5.12
C LEU A 193 -1.45 21.42 5.09
#